data_ed9b29c848989bdac3f078596a47bf68
#
_entry.id   ed9b29c848989bdac3f078596a47bf68
#
_cell.length_a   1.000
_cell.length_b   1.000
_cell.length_c   1.000
_cell.angle_alpha   90.00
_cell.angle_beta   90.00
_cell.angle_gamma   90.00
#
_symmetry.space_group_name_H-M   'P 1'
#
loop_
_entity.id
_entity.type
_entity.pdbx_description
1 polymer ?
#
loop_
_entity_poly.entity_id
_entity_poly.type
_entity_poly.pdbx_seq_one_letter_code
_entity_poly.pdbx_strand_id
1 'polypeptide(L)'
;MATEKNSQHSSNGMNSDLDHSKVEHCFHEFYTEVKEIEKRDSVLTSKQQLDRLLRPGSSYFNLNPYEVLQIDPESPVEEIKKKYKRLSILVHPDKNTEDADRAQQAFEVVNRAWKILENDKTRKRCLEIVEEAKGMTDAAITEKRKKLKKEGKDTRVEEDDPVKYRRAVYTMTIKLFADMERKRRELEQRDMEERKRKRETEIEAEEKAKVDKEWQKNFEESREGRVSSWQKFQNKKTKTSKGFFKPPKNKMEQR
;
A
#
# COMPACT_ATOMS: atom_id res chain seq x y z
N MET A 1 50.13 -0.93 86.90
CA MET A 1 48.71 -1.33 87.01
C MET A 1 47.95 -0.70 85.88
N ALA A 2 47.60 -1.47 84.91
CA ALA A 2 46.94 -1.06 83.64
C ALA A 2 45.42 -1.02 83.85
N THR A 3 44.78 0.01 83.34
CA THR A 3 43.33 0.06 83.19
C THR A 3 43.01 0.26 81.72
N GLU A 4 42.47 -0.81 81.12
CA GLU A 4 41.90 -0.82 79.78
C GLU A 4 40.65 0.04 79.73
N LYS A 5 40.57 0.88 78.70
CA LYS A 5 39.30 1.55 78.30
C LYS A 5 38.80 0.92 77.04
N ASN A 6 37.72 0.20 77.21
CA ASN A 6 36.92 -0.37 76.16
C ASN A 6 36.15 0.75 75.41
N SER A 7 36.41 0.90 74.12
CA SER A 7 35.72 1.84 73.28
C SER A 7 34.66 1.11 72.45
N GLN A 8 33.41 1.32 72.79
CA GLN A 8 32.27 0.81 72.02
C GLN A 8 32.12 1.58 70.73
N HIS A 9 32.26 0.90 69.61
CA HIS A 9 31.89 1.40 68.29
C HIS A 9 30.40 1.08 68.07
N SER A 10 29.56 2.11 68.23
CA SER A 10 28.12 2.01 67.94
C SER A 10 27.91 2.22 66.44
N SER A 11 27.24 1.26 65.86
CA SER A 11 26.81 1.13 64.50
C SER A 11 26.02 2.32 63.97
N ASN A 12 26.57 2.98 62.94
CA ASN A 12 25.91 4.05 62.16
C ASN A 12 25.56 3.56 60.74
N GLY A 13 24.99 2.36 60.65
CA GLY A 13 24.65 1.72 59.36
C GLY A 13 23.19 1.83 58.91
N MET A 14 22.30 2.45 59.71
CA MET A 14 20.85 2.38 59.44
C MET A 14 20.23 3.63 58.78
N ASN A 15 20.99 4.70 58.61
CA ASN A 15 20.47 5.96 58.00
C ASN A 15 20.80 6.09 56.51
N SER A 16 21.77 5.38 55.96
CA SER A 16 22.15 5.48 54.54
C SER A 16 21.14 4.82 53.60
N ASP A 17 20.54 3.71 54.00
CA ASP A 17 19.63 2.94 53.14
C ASP A 17 18.23 3.58 53.04
N LEU A 18 17.79 4.26 54.11
CA LEU A 18 16.54 5.02 54.14
C LEU A 18 16.61 6.31 53.31
N ASP A 19 17.78 6.90 53.22
CA ASP A 19 18.00 8.13 52.44
C ASP A 19 18.13 7.79 50.95
N HIS A 20 18.76 6.68 50.63
CA HIS A 20 18.90 6.21 49.24
C HIS A 20 17.52 5.80 48.63
N SER A 21 16.70 5.11 49.40
CA SER A 21 15.34 4.75 48.97
C SER A 21 14.44 5.99 48.72
N LYS A 22 14.56 7.01 49.56
CA LYS A 22 13.83 8.28 49.34
C LYS A 22 14.32 9.03 48.11
N VAL A 23 15.60 9.04 47.84
CA VAL A 23 16.20 9.66 46.64
C VAL A 23 15.75 8.93 45.39
N GLU A 24 15.74 7.61 45.40
CA GLU A 24 15.23 6.81 44.28
C GLU A 24 13.73 7.03 44.03
N HIS A 25 12.93 7.13 45.10
CA HIS A 25 11.49 7.42 44.98
C HIS A 25 11.25 8.81 44.37
N CYS A 26 11.93 9.85 44.88
CA CYS A 26 11.86 11.21 44.31
C CYS A 26 12.35 11.28 42.85
N PHE A 27 13.39 10.50 42.51
CA PHE A 27 13.87 10.42 41.14
C PHE A 27 12.85 9.73 40.23
N HIS A 28 12.20 8.67 40.71
CA HIS A 28 11.16 7.97 39.96
C HIS A 28 9.91 8.85 39.76
N GLU A 29 9.50 9.60 40.78
CA GLU A 29 8.41 10.59 40.66
C GLU A 29 8.76 11.69 39.66
N PHE A 30 9.93 12.27 39.76
CA PHE A 30 10.42 13.27 38.81
C PHE A 30 10.51 12.70 37.38
N TYR A 31 11.01 11.48 37.21
CA TYR A 31 11.08 10.84 35.90
C TYR A 31 9.71 10.54 35.30
N THR A 32 8.75 10.14 36.10
CA THR A 32 7.36 9.93 35.65
C THR A 32 6.69 11.24 35.27
N GLU A 33 6.92 12.31 36.05
CA GLU A 33 6.42 13.65 35.74
C GLU A 33 7.02 14.20 34.44
N VAL A 34 8.33 14.06 34.25
CA VAL A 34 9.00 14.45 32.99
C VAL A 34 8.44 13.65 31.81
N LYS A 35 8.22 12.34 31.96
CA LYS A 35 7.60 11.52 30.91
C LYS A 35 6.15 11.94 30.60
N GLU A 36 5.39 12.35 31.61
CA GLU A 36 4.02 12.86 31.40
C GLU A 36 4.03 14.22 30.70
N ILE A 37 4.98 15.08 31.02
CA ILE A 37 5.18 16.37 30.35
C ILE A 37 5.60 16.13 28.88
N GLU A 38 6.58 15.28 28.64
CA GLU A 38 7.00 14.90 27.26
C GLU A 38 5.83 14.29 26.47
N LYS A 39 5.03 13.45 27.11
CA LYS A 39 3.85 12.81 26.49
C LYS A 39 2.76 13.83 26.19
N ARG A 40 2.57 14.84 27.02
CA ARG A 40 1.64 15.95 26.81
C ARG A 40 2.13 16.88 25.72
N ASP A 41 3.41 17.24 25.72
CA ASP A 41 4.01 18.16 24.76
C ASP A 41 4.26 17.51 23.39
N SER A 42 4.36 16.17 23.33
CA SER A 42 4.48 15.40 22.08
C SER A 42 3.14 15.25 21.31
N VAL A 43 2.03 15.69 21.88
CA VAL A 43 0.73 15.67 21.18
C VAL A 43 0.68 16.81 20.18
N LEU A 44 0.92 16.52 18.92
CA LEU A 44 0.80 17.46 17.82
C LEU A 44 -0.63 18.05 17.78
N THR A 45 -0.72 19.37 17.57
CA THR A 45 -1.99 20.06 17.35
C THR A 45 -2.67 19.61 16.05
N SER A 46 -3.95 19.88 15.87
CA SER A 46 -4.70 19.60 14.63
C SER A 46 -3.96 20.11 13.39
N LYS A 47 -3.51 21.35 13.40
CA LYS A 47 -2.78 21.98 12.30
C LYS A 47 -1.46 21.27 11.99
N GLN A 48 -0.68 20.95 13.02
CA GLN A 48 0.57 20.21 12.86
C GLN A 48 0.35 18.80 12.33
N GLN A 49 -0.76 18.13 12.70
CA GLN A 49 -1.12 16.82 12.14
C GLN A 49 -1.50 16.92 10.66
N LEU A 50 -2.26 17.93 10.26
CA LEU A 50 -2.59 18.19 8.88
C LEU A 50 -1.31 18.43 8.04
N ASP A 51 -0.43 19.29 8.54
CA ASP A 51 0.83 19.58 7.85
C ASP A 51 1.74 18.35 7.75
N ARG A 52 1.79 17.50 8.77
CA ARG A 52 2.55 16.25 8.75
C ARG A 52 2.01 15.28 7.70
N LEU A 53 0.70 15.08 7.65
CA LEU A 53 0.05 14.11 6.76
C LEU A 53 0.01 14.57 5.30
N LEU A 54 -0.02 15.88 5.05
CA LEU A 54 -0.18 16.48 3.72
C LEU A 54 1.04 17.25 3.21
N ARG A 55 2.19 17.13 3.88
CA ARG A 55 3.43 17.76 3.42
C ARG A 55 3.81 17.25 2.01
N PRO A 56 4.52 18.03 1.19
CA PRO A 56 5.03 17.58 -0.09
C PRO A 56 5.82 16.26 0.06
N GLY A 57 5.50 15.27 -0.76
CA GLY A 57 6.11 13.93 -0.68
C GLY A 57 5.52 13.00 0.39
N SER A 58 4.53 13.43 1.17
CA SER A 58 3.88 12.59 2.19
C SER A 58 3.21 11.34 1.62
N SER A 59 2.89 11.31 0.33
CA SER A 59 2.29 10.15 -0.33
C SER A 59 3.08 8.86 -0.11
N TYR A 60 4.42 8.93 -0.10
CA TYR A 60 5.28 7.78 0.17
C TYR A 60 5.35 7.44 1.67
N PHE A 61 5.38 8.44 2.55
CA PHE A 61 5.38 8.25 4.00
C PHE A 61 4.05 7.70 4.49
N ASN A 62 2.93 8.11 3.88
CA ASN A 62 1.59 7.65 4.21
C ASN A 62 1.29 6.22 3.74
N LEU A 63 2.21 5.56 3.05
CA LEU A 63 2.13 4.14 2.73
C LEU A 63 2.35 3.25 3.96
N ASN A 64 3.15 3.72 4.93
CA ASN A 64 3.34 3.02 6.19
C ASN A 64 2.21 3.36 7.18
N PRO A 65 1.25 2.45 7.45
CA PRO A 65 0.12 2.73 8.32
C PRO A 65 0.52 2.97 9.78
N TYR A 66 1.62 2.37 10.24
CA TYR A 66 2.13 2.58 11.60
C TYR A 66 2.64 4.01 11.78
N GLU A 67 3.31 4.55 10.77
CA GLU A 67 3.80 5.94 10.78
C GLU A 67 2.65 6.96 10.71
N VAL A 68 1.63 6.68 9.90
CA VAL A 68 0.43 7.52 9.82
C VAL A 68 -0.24 7.66 11.17
N LEU A 69 -0.42 6.55 11.89
CA LEU A 69 -1.06 6.54 13.21
C LEU A 69 -0.09 6.87 14.37
N GLN A 70 1.21 7.02 14.08
CA GLN A 70 2.26 7.23 15.08
C GLN A 70 2.26 6.14 16.17
N ILE A 71 2.34 4.90 15.76
CA ILE A 71 2.27 3.72 16.61
C ILE A 71 3.46 2.83 16.33
N ASP A 72 3.91 2.14 17.37
CA ASP A 72 4.91 1.10 17.22
C ASP A 72 4.28 -0.13 16.53
N PRO A 73 4.96 -0.76 15.56
CA PRO A 73 4.46 -1.97 14.89
C PRO A 73 4.08 -3.13 15.81
N GLU A 74 4.72 -3.22 16.98
CA GLU A 74 4.47 -4.26 17.99
C GLU A 74 3.28 -3.95 18.92
N SER A 75 2.64 -2.77 18.75
CA SER A 75 1.51 -2.36 19.60
C SER A 75 0.27 -3.23 19.41
N PRO A 76 -0.49 -3.51 20.49
CA PRO A 76 -1.73 -4.28 20.42
C PRO A 76 -2.81 -3.50 19.67
N VAL A 77 -3.76 -4.25 19.08
CA VAL A 77 -4.86 -3.68 18.24
C VAL A 77 -5.69 -2.64 18.99
N GLU A 78 -5.85 -2.82 20.29
CA GLU A 78 -6.61 -1.88 21.12
C GLU A 78 -5.95 -0.50 21.20
N GLU A 79 -4.63 -0.45 21.28
CA GLU A 79 -3.87 0.80 21.24
C GLU A 79 -3.95 1.45 19.86
N ILE A 80 -3.86 0.65 18.80
CA ILE A 80 -4.02 1.11 17.42
C ILE A 80 -5.40 1.78 17.27
N LYS A 81 -6.46 1.15 17.77
CA LYS A 81 -7.83 1.69 17.76
C LYS A 81 -7.96 2.98 18.57
N LYS A 82 -7.35 3.05 19.75
CA LYS A 82 -7.35 4.28 20.58
C LYS A 82 -6.66 5.44 19.86
N LYS A 83 -5.51 5.19 19.27
CA LYS A 83 -4.75 6.20 18.52
C LYS A 83 -5.50 6.66 17.26
N TYR A 84 -6.07 5.70 16.49
CA TYR A 84 -6.92 6.02 15.35
C TYR A 84 -8.07 6.96 15.75
N LYS A 85 -8.86 6.61 16.79
CA LYS A 85 -9.96 7.45 17.26
C LYS A 85 -9.50 8.86 17.65
N ARG A 86 -8.39 8.98 18.38
CA ARG A 86 -7.83 10.29 18.75
C ARG A 86 -7.42 11.10 17.52
N LEU A 87 -6.71 10.48 16.59
CA LEU A 87 -6.21 11.15 15.41
C LEU A 87 -7.36 11.54 14.46
N SER A 88 -8.34 10.67 14.26
CA SER A 88 -9.51 10.95 13.43
C SER A 88 -10.32 12.15 13.92
N ILE A 89 -10.45 12.32 15.25
CA ILE A 89 -11.08 13.49 15.86
C ILE A 89 -10.26 14.76 15.64
N LEU A 90 -8.94 14.68 15.70
CA LEU A 90 -8.05 15.84 15.50
C LEU A 90 -8.07 16.34 14.06
N VAL A 91 -8.12 15.44 13.08
CA VAL A 91 -8.10 15.79 11.65
C VAL A 91 -9.51 15.87 11.04
N HIS A 92 -10.58 15.84 11.85
CA HIS A 92 -11.95 15.88 11.34
C HIS A 92 -12.24 17.21 10.64
N PRO A 93 -12.90 17.25 9.46
CA PRO A 93 -13.21 18.49 8.75
C PRO A 93 -14.11 19.44 9.55
N ASP A 94 -15.05 18.92 10.35
CA ASP A 94 -15.93 19.75 11.21
C ASP A 94 -15.15 20.51 12.30
N LYS A 95 -13.99 20.02 12.70
CA LYS A 95 -13.13 20.69 13.69
C LYS A 95 -12.09 21.63 13.05
N ASN A 96 -11.83 21.45 11.77
CA ASN A 96 -10.84 22.20 10.99
C ASN A 96 -11.54 22.95 9.86
N THR A 97 -12.55 23.75 10.19
CA THR A 97 -13.37 24.46 9.20
C THR A 97 -12.60 25.47 8.35
N GLU A 98 -11.48 25.98 8.87
CA GLU A 98 -10.57 26.88 8.13
C GLU A 98 -9.88 26.17 6.97
N ASP A 99 -9.55 24.87 7.13
CA ASP A 99 -8.82 24.04 6.17
C ASP A 99 -9.59 22.74 5.86
N ALA A 100 -10.91 22.83 5.64
CA ALA A 100 -11.81 21.66 5.52
C ALA A 100 -11.37 20.66 4.43
N ASP A 101 -10.92 21.12 3.27
CA ASP A 101 -10.47 20.27 2.16
C ASP A 101 -9.20 19.49 2.53
N ARG A 102 -8.24 20.14 3.21
CA ARG A 102 -7.03 19.48 3.70
C ARG A 102 -7.36 18.51 4.83
N ALA A 103 -8.28 18.88 5.71
CA ALA A 103 -8.75 18.00 6.77
C ALA A 103 -9.41 16.74 6.21
N GLN A 104 -10.22 16.85 5.17
CA GLN A 104 -10.83 15.72 4.48
C GLN A 104 -9.78 14.77 3.90
N GLN A 105 -8.77 15.30 3.20
CA GLN A 105 -7.67 14.49 2.66
C GLN A 105 -6.88 13.78 3.76
N ALA A 106 -6.56 14.48 4.85
CA ALA A 106 -5.85 13.88 5.99
C ALA A 106 -6.69 12.81 6.68
N PHE A 107 -7.99 13.03 6.82
CA PHE A 107 -8.94 12.07 7.37
C PHE A 107 -9.01 10.79 6.52
N GLU A 108 -9.00 10.91 5.19
CA GLU A 108 -8.95 9.76 4.29
C GLU A 108 -7.66 8.94 4.45
N VAL A 109 -6.51 9.62 4.63
CA VAL A 109 -5.23 8.96 4.89
C VAL A 109 -5.29 8.16 6.20
N VAL A 110 -5.81 8.76 7.27
CA VAL A 110 -5.94 8.12 8.58
C VAL A 110 -6.91 6.93 8.52
N ASN A 111 -8.05 7.07 7.85
CA ASN A 111 -9.00 5.98 7.65
C ASN A 111 -8.43 4.83 6.84
N ARG A 112 -7.64 5.13 5.80
CA ARG A 112 -6.95 4.10 5.01
C ARG A 112 -5.96 3.32 5.87
N ALA A 113 -5.17 4.01 6.68
CA ALA A 113 -4.21 3.39 7.59
C ALA A 113 -4.93 2.47 8.60
N TRP A 114 -6.04 2.91 9.17
CA TRP A 114 -6.85 2.10 10.07
C TRP A 114 -7.39 0.83 9.39
N LYS A 115 -7.99 0.95 8.20
CA LYS A 115 -8.51 -0.21 7.44
C LYS A 115 -7.45 -1.27 7.16
N ILE A 116 -6.20 -0.85 6.93
CA ILE A 116 -5.08 -1.76 6.71
C ILE A 116 -4.72 -2.49 8.01
N LEU A 117 -4.70 -1.78 9.15
CA LEU A 117 -4.30 -2.35 10.45
C LEU A 117 -5.43 -3.09 11.19
N GLU A 118 -6.69 -2.77 10.89
CA GLU A 118 -7.86 -3.47 11.45
C GLU A 118 -7.91 -4.92 10.98
N ASN A 119 -7.61 -5.17 9.71
CA ASN A 119 -7.59 -6.50 9.15
C ASN A 119 -6.31 -7.23 9.55
N ASP A 120 -6.45 -8.38 10.21
CA ASP A 120 -5.34 -9.20 10.72
C ASP A 120 -4.35 -9.64 9.63
N LYS A 121 -4.86 -10.00 8.43
CA LYS A 121 -4.02 -10.41 7.31
C LYS A 121 -3.13 -9.29 6.79
N THR A 122 -3.71 -8.10 6.61
CA THR A 122 -2.96 -6.93 6.11
C THR A 122 -2.02 -6.40 7.16
N ARG A 123 -2.41 -6.43 8.45
CA ARG A 123 -1.56 -6.05 9.57
C ARG A 123 -0.33 -6.94 9.67
N LYS A 124 -0.48 -8.27 9.61
CA LYS A 124 0.64 -9.23 9.60
C LYS A 124 1.60 -8.95 8.44
N ARG A 125 1.05 -8.71 7.25
CA ARG A 125 1.87 -8.37 6.09
C ARG A 125 2.65 -7.06 6.28
N CYS A 126 2.04 -6.04 6.90
CA CYS A 126 2.74 -4.81 7.22
C CYS A 126 3.85 -5.04 8.26
N LEU A 127 3.62 -5.92 9.24
CA LEU A 127 4.63 -6.29 10.23
C LEU A 127 5.81 -7.02 9.57
N GLU A 128 5.53 -8.00 8.70
CA GLU A 128 6.56 -8.72 7.92
C GLU A 128 7.46 -7.75 7.13
N ILE A 129 6.87 -6.70 6.53
CA ILE A 129 7.64 -5.67 5.80
C ILE A 129 8.58 -4.90 6.74
N VAL A 130 8.12 -4.57 7.95
CA VAL A 130 8.96 -3.88 8.94
C VAL A 130 10.10 -4.78 9.41
N GLU A 131 9.84 -6.06 9.63
CA GLU A 131 10.85 -7.06 9.99
C GLU A 131 11.86 -7.27 8.84
N GLU A 132 11.38 -7.38 7.62
CA GLU A 132 12.23 -7.45 6.42
C GLU A 132 13.13 -6.21 6.30
N ALA A 133 12.59 -5.01 6.55
CA ALA A 133 13.37 -3.77 6.56
C ALA A 133 14.48 -3.79 7.60
N LYS A 134 14.21 -4.27 8.82
CA LYS A 134 15.22 -4.46 9.87
C LYS A 134 16.32 -5.43 9.37
N GLY A 135 15.93 -6.60 8.86
CA GLY A 135 16.87 -7.61 8.35
C GLY A 135 17.73 -7.11 7.18
N MET A 136 17.15 -6.37 6.23
CA MET A 136 17.90 -5.76 5.12
C MET A 136 18.88 -4.70 5.61
N THR A 137 18.50 -3.90 6.61
CA THR A 137 19.38 -2.90 7.21
C THR A 137 20.57 -3.56 7.90
N ASP A 138 20.34 -4.62 8.68
CA ASP A 138 21.39 -5.38 9.35
C ASP A 138 22.35 -6.04 8.37
N ALA A 139 21.80 -6.60 7.28
CA ALA A 139 22.62 -7.17 6.21
C ALA A 139 23.49 -6.10 5.53
N ALA A 140 22.92 -4.91 5.26
CA ALA A 140 23.67 -3.80 4.67
C ALA A 140 24.79 -3.29 5.59
N ILE A 141 24.55 -3.18 6.90
CA ILE A 141 25.55 -2.84 7.92
C ILE A 141 26.67 -3.88 7.95
N THR A 142 26.29 -5.16 7.92
CA THR A 142 27.28 -6.26 7.92
C THR A 142 28.14 -6.22 6.66
N GLU A 143 27.57 -5.93 5.52
CA GLU A 143 28.31 -5.78 4.26
C GLU A 143 29.23 -4.57 4.26
N LYS A 144 28.79 -3.41 4.80
CA LYS A 144 29.62 -2.24 4.99
C LYS A 144 30.84 -2.56 5.87
N ARG A 145 30.65 -3.25 7.00
CA ARG A 145 31.73 -3.69 7.88
C ARG A 145 32.72 -4.62 7.18
N LYS A 146 32.23 -5.55 6.37
CA LYS A 146 33.10 -6.44 5.56
C LYS A 146 33.95 -5.66 4.55
N LYS A 147 33.38 -4.65 3.91
CA LYS A 147 34.10 -3.78 2.96
C LYS A 147 35.19 -2.97 3.67
N LEU A 148 34.87 -2.32 4.79
CA LEU A 148 35.83 -1.57 5.60
C LEU A 148 36.99 -2.44 6.08
N LYS A 149 36.69 -3.67 6.54
CA LYS A 149 37.71 -4.64 6.94
C LYS A 149 38.64 -5.05 5.78
N LYS A 150 38.10 -5.21 4.55
CA LYS A 150 38.92 -5.50 3.35
C LYS A 150 39.81 -4.32 2.96
N GLU A 151 39.36 -3.10 3.21
CA GLU A 151 40.10 -1.86 2.95
C GLU A 151 41.11 -1.53 4.06
N GLY A 152 41.18 -2.33 5.13
CA GLY A 152 42.05 -2.08 6.28
C GLY A 152 41.67 -0.85 7.12
N LYS A 153 40.43 -0.37 6.97
CA LYS A 153 39.86 0.77 7.72
C LYS A 153 39.17 0.29 8.99
N ASP A 154 38.91 1.25 9.91
CA ASP A 154 38.11 0.98 11.11
C ASP A 154 36.73 0.44 10.72
N THR A 155 36.30 -0.62 11.40
CA THR A 155 35.02 -1.31 11.14
C THR A 155 33.80 -0.61 11.74
N ARG A 156 33.98 0.54 12.38
CA ARG A 156 32.88 1.35 12.89
C ARG A 156 32.05 1.90 11.75
N VAL A 157 30.74 1.72 11.86
CA VAL A 157 29.75 2.21 10.89
C VAL A 157 28.91 3.30 11.55
N GLU A 158 28.43 4.24 10.78
CA GLU A 158 27.58 5.32 11.31
C GLU A 158 26.31 4.80 12.00
N GLU A 159 25.80 3.68 11.52
CA GLU A 159 24.62 3.00 12.04
C GLU A 159 24.86 2.27 13.38
N ASP A 160 26.07 2.33 13.96
CA ASP A 160 26.34 1.87 15.33
C ASP A 160 25.67 2.81 16.37
N ASP A 161 25.36 4.05 15.96
CA ASP A 161 24.52 4.97 16.73
C ASP A 161 23.04 4.54 16.65
N PRO A 162 22.35 4.33 17.80
CA PRO A 162 20.94 3.92 17.82
C PRO A 162 20.00 4.87 17.07
N VAL A 163 20.31 6.17 17.01
CA VAL A 163 19.52 7.17 16.29
C VAL A 163 19.66 6.98 14.78
N LYS A 164 20.90 6.79 14.32
CA LYS A 164 21.19 6.57 12.89
C LYS A 164 20.66 5.20 12.43
N TYR A 165 20.76 4.17 13.26
CA TYR A 165 20.17 2.87 12.99
C TYR A 165 18.65 2.95 12.78
N ARG A 166 17.93 3.59 13.72
CA ARG A 166 16.47 3.78 13.58
C ARG A 166 16.12 4.53 12.30
N ARG A 167 16.90 5.56 11.95
CA ARG A 167 16.71 6.30 10.70
C ARG A 167 16.95 5.44 9.46
N ALA A 168 17.95 4.56 9.47
CA ALA A 168 18.24 3.64 8.39
C ALA A 168 17.11 2.61 8.21
N VAL A 169 16.63 1.99 9.31
CA VAL A 169 15.47 1.09 9.30
C VAL A 169 14.22 1.81 8.76
N TYR A 170 13.95 3.02 9.24
CA TYR A 170 12.83 3.85 8.77
C TYR A 170 12.88 4.11 7.26
N THR A 171 14.05 4.50 6.75
CA THR A 171 14.25 4.73 5.31
C THR A 171 14.04 3.45 4.49
N MET A 172 14.53 2.32 4.98
CA MET A 172 14.35 1.01 4.33
C MET A 172 12.88 0.59 4.34
N THR A 173 12.18 0.79 5.45
CA THR A 173 10.74 0.51 5.57
C THR A 173 9.94 1.30 4.55
N ILE A 174 10.17 2.60 4.42
CA ILE A 174 9.49 3.43 3.41
C ILE A 174 9.77 2.92 2.00
N LYS A 175 11.02 2.55 1.71
CA LYS A 175 11.40 2.00 0.41
C LYS A 175 10.62 0.72 0.08
N LEU A 176 10.53 -0.23 1.02
CA LEU A 176 9.81 -1.48 0.81
C LEU A 176 8.30 -1.25 0.63
N PHE A 177 7.68 -0.36 1.40
CA PHE A 177 6.29 0.00 1.19
C PHE A 177 6.06 0.65 -0.20
N ALA A 178 6.97 1.52 -0.63
CA ALA A 178 6.90 2.14 -1.95
C ALA A 178 7.04 1.13 -3.08
N ASP A 179 7.97 0.17 -2.96
CA ASP A 179 8.18 -0.89 -3.94
C ASP A 179 6.98 -1.85 -4.02
N MET A 180 6.39 -2.18 -2.88
CA MET A 180 5.16 -2.99 -2.81
C MET A 180 3.97 -2.27 -3.46
N GLU A 181 3.79 -0.98 -3.20
CA GLU A 181 2.73 -0.19 -3.81
C GLU A 181 2.93 -0.04 -5.32
N ARG A 182 4.18 0.12 -5.78
CA ARG A 182 4.51 0.12 -7.21
C ARG A 182 4.11 -1.20 -7.87
N LYS A 183 4.51 -2.34 -7.29
CA LYS A 183 4.14 -3.67 -7.79
C LYS A 183 2.63 -3.87 -7.82
N ARG A 184 1.92 -3.38 -6.79
CA ARG A 184 0.45 -3.45 -6.74
C ARG A 184 -0.19 -2.69 -7.91
N ARG A 185 0.27 -1.46 -8.17
CA ARG A 185 -0.22 -0.63 -9.28
C ARG A 185 0.08 -1.25 -10.65
N GLU A 186 1.27 -1.82 -10.82
CA GLU A 186 1.64 -2.51 -12.06
C GLU A 186 0.75 -3.75 -12.32
N LEU A 187 0.42 -4.51 -11.26
CA LEU A 187 -0.52 -5.64 -11.37
C LEU A 187 -1.92 -5.17 -11.72
N GLU A 188 -2.44 -4.16 -11.04
CA GLU A 188 -3.77 -3.58 -11.34
C GLU A 188 -3.85 -3.04 -12.77
N GLN A 189 -2.80 -2.39 -13.24
CA GLN A 189 -2.74 -1.90 -14.61
C GLN A 189 -2.76 -3.05 -15.61
N ARG A 190 -1.96 -4.11 -15.39
CA ARG A 190 -1.98 -5.31 -16.27
C ARG A 190 -3.35 -5.98 -16.28
N ASP A 191 -3.98 -6.13 -15.12
CA ASP A 191 -5.33 -6.69 -15.02
C ASP A 191 -6.37 -5.84 -15.76
N MET A 192 -6.27 -4.52 -15.68
CA MET A 192 -7.14 -3.61 -16.43
C MET A 192 -6.92 -3.75 -17.94
N GLU A 193 -5.67 -3.79 -18.40
CA GLU A 193 -5.34 -3.98 -19.82
C GLU A 193 -5.81 -5.35 -20.33
N GLU A 194 -5.66 -6.41 -19.54
CA GLU A 194 -6.15 -7.74 -19.90
C GLU A 194 -7.66 -7.77 -20.01
N ARG A 195 -8.39 -7.18 -19.07
CA ARG A 195 -9.85 -7.05 -19.13
C ARG A 195 -10.30 -6.22 -20.34
N LYS A 196 -9.56 -5.16 -20.68
CA LYS A 196 -9.82 -4.35 -21.85
C LYS A 196 -9.66 -5.17 -23.13
N ARG A 197 -8.53 -5.89 -23.29
CA ARG A 197 -8.29 -6.77 -24.45
C ARG A 197 -9.36 -7.85 -24.59
N LYS A 198 -9.74 -8.52 -23.49
CA LYS A 198 -10.81 -9.52 -23.52
C LYS A 198 -12.11 -8.93 -24.02
N ARG A 199 -12.49 -7.76 -23.54
CA ARG A 199 -13.71 -7.07 -23.99
C ARG A 199 -13.64 -6.66 -25.47
N GLU A 200 -12.49 -6.16 -25.92
CA GLU A 200 -12.27 -5.82 -27.34
C GLU A 200 -12.40 -7.06 -28.24
N THR A 201 -11.80 -8.19 -27.85
CA THR A 201 -11.93 -9.45 -28.60
C THR A 201 -13.36 -10.01 -28.60
N GLU A 202 -14.11 -9.84 -27.51
CA GLU A 202 -15.53 -10.20 -27.46
C GLU A 202 -16.37 -9.34 -28.41
N ILE A 203 -16.14 -8.04 -28.44
CA ILE A 203 -16.84 -7.11 -29.35
C ILE A 203 -16.53 -7.45 -30.81
N GLU A 204 -15.25 -7.66 -31.15
CA GLU A 204 -14.86 -8.06 -32.50
C GLU A 204 -15.50 -9.39 -32.92
N ALA A 205 -15.55 -10.36 -32.01
CA ALA A 205 -16.18 -11.64 -32.28
C ALA A 205 -17.69 -11.49 -32.50
N GLU A 206 -18.39 -10.67 -31.72
CA GLU A 206 -19.81 -10.38 -31.90
C GLU A 206 -20.08 -9.64 -33.22
N GLU A 207 -19.27 -8.64 -33.54
CA GLU A 207 -19.41 -7.91 -34.82
C GLU A 207 -19.18 -8.83 -36.00
N LYS A 208 -18.15 -9.66 -35.97
CA LYS A 208 -17.89 -10.66 -37.00
C LYS A 208 -19.04 -11.66 -37.13
N ALA A 209 -19.57 -12.16 -36.01
CA ALA A 209 -20.69 -13.07 -36.01
C ALA A 209 -21.98 -12.42 -36.59
N LYS A 210 -22.20 -11.12 -36.38
CA LYS A 210 -23.29 -10.34 -36.98
C LYS A 210 -23.11 -10.23 -38.50
N VAL A 211 -21.91 -9.84 -38.93
CA VAL A 211 -21.57 -9.74 -40.37
C VAL A 211 -21.71 -11.09 -41.07
N ASP A 212 -21.21 -12.17 -40.46
CA ASP A 212 -21.33 -13.52 -41.00
C ASP A 212 -22.81 -13.99 -41.13
N LYS A 213 -23.64 -13.66 -40.13
CA LYS A 213 -25.10 -13.96 -40.19
C LYS A 213 -25.81 -13.15 -41.29
N GLU A 214 -25.49 -11.87 -41.43
CA GLU A 214 -26.05 -11.05 -42.51
C GLU A 214 -25.60 -11.57 -43.89
N TRP A 215 -24.33 -11.94 -44.02
CA TRP A 215 -23.79 -12.54 -45.23
C TRP A 215 -24.49 -13.84 -45.58
N GLN A 216 -24.70 -14.75 -44.62
CA GLN A 216 -25.42 -15.99 -44.81
C GLN A 216 -26.86 -15.75 -45.27
N LYS A 217 -27.58 -14.83 -44.61
CA LYS A 217 -28.92 -14.45 -44.97
C LYS A 217 -29.00 -13.93 -46.41
N ASN A 218 -28.14 -12.99 -46.77
CA ASN A 218 -28.07 -12.44 -48.12
C ASN A 218 -27.69 -13.50 -49.16
N PHE A 219 -26.82 -14.43 -48.80
CA PHE A 219 -26.45 -15.55 -49.67
C PHE A 219 -27.62 -16.49 -49.94
N GLU A 220 -28.40 -16.87 -48.90
CA GLU A 220 -29.58 -17.69 -49.02
C GLU A 220 -30.68 -17.03 -49.85
N GLU A 221 -30.99 -15.76 -49.58
CA GLU A 221 -31.96 -15.00 -50.38
C GLU A 221 -31.51 -14.88 -51.84
N SER A 222 -30.26 -14.62 -52.11
CA SER A 222 -29.69 -14.60 -53.45
C SER A 222 -29.74 -15.97 -54.13
N ARG A 223 -29.54 -17.06 -53.36
CA ARG A 223 -29.66 -18.43 -53.87
C ARG A 223 -31.10 -18.76 -54.26
N GLU A 224 -32.07 -18.42 -53.42
CA GLU A 224 -33.50 -18.64 -53.72
C GLU A 224 -33.93 -17.87 -54.97
N GLY A 225 -33.50 -16.61 -55.11
CA GLY A 225 -33.70 -15.81 -56.30
C GLY A 225 -33.13 -16.44 -57.59
N ARG A 226 -31.90 -16.98 -57.48
CA ARG A 226 -31.25 -17.69 -58.60
C ARG A 226 -31.96 -18.98 -58.94
N VAL A 227 -32.35 -19.78 -57.96
CA VAL A 227 -33.09 -21.05 -58.16
C VAL A 227 -34.48 -20.76 -58.77
N SER A 228 -35.23 -19.80 -58.26
CA SER A 228 -36.54 -19.45 -58.78
C SER A 228 -36.46 -18.90 -60.20
N SER A 229 -35.43 -18.07 -60.52
CA SER A 229 -35.16 -17.58 -61.85
C SER A 229 -34.82 -18.71 -62.83
N TRP A 230 -34.01 -19.69 -62.41
CA TRP A 230 -33.66 -20.88 -63.17
C TRP A 230 -34.87 -21.78 -63.43
N GLN A 231 -35.71 -22.03 -62.42
CA GLN A 231 -36.98 -22.79 -62.58
C GLN A 231 -37.95 -22.08 -63.53
N LYS A 232 -38.12 -20.78 -63.44
CA LYS A 232 -38.90 -19.96 -64.38
C LYS A 232 -38.36 -20.09 -65.79
N PHE A 233 -37.05 -20.12 -65.97
CA PHE A 233 -36.42 -20.29 -67.28
C PHE A 233 -36.66 -21.72 -67.85
N GLN A 234 -36.54 -22.78 -67.04
CA GLN A 234 -36.84 -24.15 -67.45
C GLN A 234 -38.29 -24.29 -67.83
N ASN A 235 -39.23 -23.78 -67.03
CA ASN A 235 -40.69 -23.88 -67.33
C ASN A 235 -41.07 -23.05 -68.59
N LYS A 236 -40.31 -22.02 -68.93
CA LYS A 236 -40.51 -21.23 -70.15
C LYS A 236 -40.00 -22.02 -71.38
N LYS A 237 -38.98 -22.86 -71.23
CA LYS A 237 -38.38 -23.65 -72.28
C LYS A 237 -39.35 -24.80 -72.78
N THR A 238 -40.21 -25.29 -71.90
CA THR A 238 -41.17 -26.32 -72.25
C THR A 238 -42.32 -25.79 -73.09
N LYS A 239 -42.52 -24.44 -73.21
CA LYS A 239 -43.60 -23.83 -73.98
C LYS A 239 -43.19 -23.25 -75.36
N THR A 240 -41.90 -23.23 -75.71
CA THR A 240 -41.44 -22.76 -77.01
C THR A 240 -40.46 -23.74 -77.63
N SER A 241 -40.99 -24.53 -78.59
CA SER A 241 -40.13 -25.35 -79.42
C SER A 241 -39.30 -24.48 -80.38
N LYS A 242 -38.03 -24.82 -80.49
CA LYS A 242 -37.05 -24.43 -81.54
C LYS A 242 -36.62 -22.98 -81.58
N GLY A 243 -35.56 -22.72 -80.79
CA GLY A 243 -34.72 -21.51 -80.95
C GLY A 243 -33.36 -21.73 -80.32
N PHE A 244 -32.29 -21.44 -81.06
CA PHE A 244 -30.89 -21.63 -80.71
C PHE A 244 -30.56 -21.08 -79.36
N PHE A 245 -30.00 -21.91 -78.51
CA PHE A 245 -29.59 -21.55 -77.15
C PHE A 245 -28.31 -20.74 -77.15
N LYS A 246 -28.34 -19.49 -76.70
CA LYS A 246 -27.13 -18.74 -76.34
C LYS A 246 -27.04 -18.71 -74.81
N PRO A 247 -25.94 -19.18 -74.21
CA PRO A 247 -25.77 -19.08 -72.76
C PRO A 247 -25.67 -17.60 -72.33
N PRO A 248 -26.23 -17.23 -71.16
CA PRO A 248 -26.14 -15.87 -70.65
C PRO A 248 -24.68 -15.44 -70.44
N LYS A 249 -24.33 -14.24 -70.87
CA LYS A 249 -23.00 -13.66 -70.60
C LYS A 249 -22.87 -13.46 -69.09
N ASN A 250 -21.81 -14.04 -68.49
CA ASN A 250 -21.44 -13.74 -67.13
C ASN A 250 -21.19 -12.23 -66.97
N LYS A 251 -21.97 -11.55 -66.15
CA LYS A 251 -21.63 -10.26 -65.65
C LYS A 251 -20.61 -10.44 -64.54
N MET A 252 -19.42 -9.85 -64.67
CA MET A 252 -18.46 -9.78 -63.57
C MET A 252 -19.09 -9.03 -62.41
N GLU A 253 -19.10 -9.62 -61.25
CA GLU A 253 -19.43 -8.91 -60.02
C GLU A 253 -18.36 -7.84 -59.79
N GLN A 254 -18.80 -6.57 -59.71
CA GLN A 254 -17.95 -5.51 -59.21
C GLN A 254 -17.81 -5.66 -57.69
N ARG A 255 -16.58 -5.81 -57.26
CA ARG A 255 -16.21 -5.76 -55.83
C ARG A 255 -16.29 -4.36 -55.28
#